data_990ca7aeef8e404af4005247159350aa
#
_entry.id   990ca7aeef8e404af4005247159350aa
#
_cell.length_a   1.000
_cell.length_b   1.000
_cell.length_c   1.000
_cell.angle_alpha   90.00
_cell.angle_beta   90.00
_cell.angle_gamma   90.00
#
_symmetry.space_group_name_H-M   'P 1'
#
loop_
_entity.id
_entity.type
_entity.pdbx_description
1 polymer ?
#
loop_
_entity_poly.entity_id
_entity_poly.type
_entity_poly.pdbx_seq_one_letter_code
_entity_poly.pdbx_strand_id
1 'polypeptide(L)'
;MIRYVCCLLLALLTAPLVLAQSAPSGAVCVVKHQDKVLLVQDRVSSRYSLTGGYIDQGETPAQAALRELFEETGLRGRIVAPLGRWRSAELFACQSLSPIRAQSGTGAVSLLQAPNRDGEVLSALLIAPTTLPHALRRFPAQLDWIVPRLASIPDSEVTWVADFRSEANALHDRELTLIRQVQSLIGPKALWLQLANLAGSTHFLLLLIPFLLPLLGWPRVWQLLFAMLWLALLTQLAKEAVAWPRPFNFMPDLAPHAVSGFGMPSGHTATAMLGWGLLLGWAWPKRRGAALTLALLLGSATGLARVWLGVHFISDVVAGLLLGLILLTLRSRLLPLASHYLAWLLLAGLAGMGAAILQSPTLAAIAIASLALLLGSQSRVNRTRRHPWLVGFIALSGCLLLGLLSTGLPLLISSSLLILSGQGILYGLWGLWLSHGIWWLLSLTDDHNRGMAPPQGTS
;
A
#
# COMPACT_ATOMS: atom_id res chain seq x y z
N MET A 1 11.76 21.50 -26.18
CA MET A 1 10.97 20.50 -25.43
C MET A 1 10.26 21.11 -24.23
N ILE A 2 10.91 21.86 -23.33
CA ILE A 2 10.26 22.46 -22.13
C ILE A 2 9.11 23.42 -22.47
N ARG A 3 9.20 24.21 -23.55
CA ARG A 3 8.11 25.13 -23.98
C ARG A 3 6.82 24.41 -24.38
N TYR A 4 6.90 23.24 -25.01
CA TYR A 4 5.71 22.46 -25.40
C TYR A 4 5.03 21.77 -24.23
N VAL A 5 5.80 21.38 -23.20
CA VAL A 5 5.26 20.81 -21.96
C VAL A 5 4.52 21.86 -21.14
N CYS A 6 5.02 23.10 -21.05
CA CYS A 6 4.31 24.20 -20.40
C CYS A 6 3.03 24.60 -21.12
N CYS A 7 3.01 24.59 -22.45
CA CYS A 7 1.79 24.88 -23.21
C CYS A 7 0.73 23.77 -23.06
N LEU A 8 1.14 22.50 -22.97
CA LEU A 8 0.22 21.38 -22.73
C LEU A 8 -0.38 21.43 -21.32
N LEU A 9 0.40 21.81 -20.32
CA LEU A 9 -0.06 21.99 -18.94
C LEU A 9 -1.02 23.18 -18.79
N LEU A 10 -0.77 24.29 -19.51
CA LEU A 10 -1.70 25.42 -19.53
C LEU A 10 -3.00 25.11 -20.27
N ALA A 11 -2.96 24.36 -21.35
CA ALA A 11 -4.16 23.95 -22.10
C ALA A 11 -5.09 23.02 -21.29
N LEU A 12 -4.53 22.20 -20.39
CA LEU A 12 -5.32 21.36 -19.46
C LEU A 12 -6.01 22.16 -18.33
N LEU A 13 -5.55 23.39 -18.06
CA LEU A 13 -6.11 24.24 -17.01
C LEU A 13 -7.24 25.18 -17.50
N THR A 14 -7.50 25.24 -18.80
CA THR A 14 -8.50 26.17 -19.41
C THR A 14 -9.73 25.49 -19.98
N ALA A 15 -10.04 24.25 -19.58
CA ALA A 15 -11.33 23.62 -19.96
C ALA A 15 -12.48 24.41 -19.34
N PRO A 16 -13.49 24.88 -20.10
CA PRO A 16 -14.60 25.65 -19.59
C PRO A 16 -15.45 24.80 -18.63
N LEU A 17 -15.62 25.28 -17.40
CA LEU A 17 -16.60 24.77 -16.44
C LEU A 17 -18.02 25.05 -16.97
N VAL A 18 -18.56 24.11 -17.71
CA VAL A 18 -19.99 24.12 -18.03
C VAL A 18 -20.74 23.66 -16.79
N LEU A 19 -21.40 24.60 -16.10
CA LEU A 19 -22.37 24.36 -15.01
C LEU A 19 -23.67 23.81 -15.58
N ALA A 20 -23.68 22.67 -16.24
CA ALA A 20 -24.86 21.84 -16.39
C ALA A 20 -25.05 21.09 -15.07
N GLN A 21 -26.31 20.94 -14.58
CA GLN A 21 -26.58 19.96 -13.53
C GLN A 21 -26.19 18.58 -14.07
N SER A 22 -24.94 18.22 -13.84
CA SER A 22 -24.39 16.96 -14.31
C SER A 22 -25.21 15.83 -13.71
N ALA A 23 -25.50 14.80 -14.48
CA ALA A 23 -26.04 13.54 -14.00
C ALA A 23 -25.24 13.09 -12.76
N PRO A 24 -25.86 12.39 -11.79
CA PRO A 24 -25.10 11.89 -10.63
C PRO A 24 -23.93 11.05 -11.13
N SER A 25 -22.75 11.33 -10.61
CA SER A 25 -21.52 10.57 -10.95
C SER A 25 -21.22 9.46 -9.92
N GLY A 26 -21.98 9.42 -8.83
CA GLY A 26 -21.84 8.42 -7.78
C GLY A 26 -23.21 7.99 -7.23
N ALA A 27 -23.23 6.80 -6.64
CA ALA A 27 -24.40 6.21 -6.00
C ALA A 27 -24.00 5.60 -4.65
N VAL A 28 -24.87 5.72 -3.66
CA VAL A 28 -24.62 5.33 -2.27
C VAL A 28 -25.79 4.55 -1.74
N CYS A 29 -25.52 3.42 -1.10
CA CYS A 29 -26.48 2.55 -0.45
C CYS A 29 -26.36 2.69 1.07
N VAL A 30 -27.37 3.26 1.73
CA VAL A 30 -27.36 3.43 3.18
C VAL A 30 -28.08 2.26 3.83
N VAL A 31 -27.33 1.41 4.50
CA VAL A 31 -27.82 0.24 5.25
C VAL A 31 -27.70 0.54 6.74
N LYS A 32 -28.76 0.29 7.52
CA LYS A 32 -28.73 0.49 8.98
C LYS A 32 -29.35 -0.66 9.78
N HIS A 33 -29.06 -0.65 11.06
CA HIS A 33 -29.72 -1.42 12.10
C HIS A 33 -29.85 -0.54 13.35
N GLN A 34 -31.06 -0.24 13.78
CA GLN A 34 -31.36 0.71 14.86
C GLN A 34 -30.73 2.09 14.59
N ASP A 35 -29.87 2.57 15.47
CA ASP A 35 -29.14 3.84 15.37
C ASP A 35 -27.78 3.70 14.64
N LYS A 36 -27.39 2.49 14.26
CA LYS A 36 -26.11 2.19 13.63
C LYS A 36 -26.23 2.10 12.13
N VAL A 37 -25.20 2.61 11.45
CA VAL A 37 -25.09 2.58 9.98
C VAL A 37 -23.88 1.74 9.59
N LEU A 38 -24.02 0.98 8.51
CA LEU A 38 -22.93 0.25 7.91
C LEU A 38 -21.98 1.24 7.21
N LEU A 39 -20.73 1.25 7.68
CA LEU A 39 -19.67 2.07 7.13
C LEU A 39 -18.51 1.18 6.70
N VAL A 40 -17.88 1.50 5.59
CA VAL A 40 -16.68 0.84 5.07
C VAL A 40 -15.47 1.74 5.22
N GLN A 41 -14.33 1.16 5.59
CA GLN A 41 -13.06 1.87 5.69
C GLN A 41 -12.33 1.80 4.35
N ASP A 42 -12.18 2.95 3.71
CA ASP A 42 -11.43 3.07 2.45
C ASP A 42 -9.94 2.76 2.66
N ARG A 43 -9.39 1.93 1.79
CA ARG A 43 -8.00 1.45 1.87
C ARG A 43 -6.97 2.57 1.74
N VAL A 44 -7.25 3.58 0.93
CA VAL A 44 -6.29 4.62 0.54
C VAL A 44 -6.24 5.73 1.60
N SER A 45 -7.41 6.21 2.01
CA SER A 45 -7.52 7.27 3.00
C SER A 45 -7.55 6.77 4.45
N SER A 46 -7.79 5.46 4.66
CA SER A 46 -8.02 4.85 5.97
C SER A 46 -9.20 5.45 6.74
N ARG A 47 -10.12 6.13 6.04
CA ARG A 47 -11.30 6.79 6.60
C ARG A 47 -12.57 6.03 6.25
N TYR A 48 -13.59 6.18 7.09
CA TYR A 48 -14.88 5.52 6.92
C TYR A 48 -15.84 6.35 6.08
N SER A 49 -16.58 5.70 5.20
CA SER A 49 -17.66 6.24 4.37
C SER A 49 -18.84 5.28 4.32
N LEU A 50 -19.99 5.77 3.86
CA LEU A 50 -21.09 4.92 3.43
C LEU A 50 -20.65 4.05 2.25
N THR A 51 -21.32 2.92 2.05
CA THR A 51 -21.08 2.05 0.89
C THR A 51 -21.53 2.74 -0.39
N GLY A 52 -20.66 2.77 -1.39
CA GLY A 52 -20.98 3.39 -2.68
C GLY A 52 -19.76 3.85 -3.46
N GLY A 53 -19.95 4.05 -4.75
CA GLY A 53 -18.90 4.43 -5.67
C GLY A 53 -19.42 5.12 -6.92
N TYR A 54 -18.65 5.03 -8.00
CA TYR A 54 -19.01 5.65 -9.28
C TYR A 54 -20.05 4.84 -10.02
N ILE A 55 -20.87 5.54 -10.81
CA ILE A 55 -21.85 4.93 -11.71
C ILE A 55 -21.12 4.58 -13.01
N ASP A 56 -21.12 3.29 -13.36
CA ASP A 56 -20.49 2.80 -14.59
C ASP A 56 -21.32 3.13 -15.83
N GLN A 57 -20.67 3.04 -17.00
CA GLN A 57 -21.36 3.33 -18.26
C GLN A 57 -22.51 2.33 -18.50
N GLY A 58 -23.71 2.87 -18.66
CA GLY A 58 -24.94 2.10 -18.88
C GLY A 58 -25.66 1.66 -17.61
N GLU A 59 -25.11 1.95 -16.42
CA GLU A 59 -25.74 1.71 -15.14
C GLU A 59 -26.71 2.81 -14.73
N THR A 60 -27.80 2.46 -14.07
CA THR A 60 -28.61 3.42 -13.31
C THR A 60 -27.98 3.66 -11.92
N PRO A 61 -28.21 4.83 -11.27
CA PRO A 61 -27.72 5.06 -9.93
C PRO A 61 -28.13 3.98 -8.92
N ALA A 62 -29.33 3.43 -9.07
CA ALA A 62 -29.85 2.38 -8.23
C ALA A 62 -29.07 1.05 -8.39
N GLN A 63 -28.71 0.70 -9.62
CA GLN A 63 -27.90 -0.48 -9.90
C GLN A 63 -26.49 -0.31 -9.35
N ALA A 64 -25.86 0.85 -9.58
CA ALA A 64 -24.55 1.17 -9.03
C ALA A 64 -24.51 1.06 -7.50
N ALA A 65 -25.48 1.64 -6.80
CA ALA A 65 -25.55 1.56 -5.34
C ALA A 65 -25.61 0.13 -4.82
N LEU A 66 -26.36 -0.76 -5.46
CA LEU A 66 -26.46 -2.18 -5.07
C LEU A 66 -25.22 -2.96 -5.46
N ARG A 67 -24.59 -2.68 -6.60
CA ARG A 67 -23.32 -3.30 -7.02
C ARG A 67 -22.24 -2.95 -6.01
N GLU A 68 -22.07 -1.68 -5.67
CA GLU A 68 -21.07 -1.21 -4.71
C GLU A 68 -21.29 -1.81 -3.31
N LEU A 69 -22.55 -1.87 -2.83
CA LEU A 69 -22.84 -2.54 -1.57
C LEU A 69 -22.34 -3.99 -1.57
N PHE A 70 -22.58 -4.72 -2.65
CA PHE A 70 -22.14 -6.11 -2.77
C PHE A 70 -20.62 -6.21 -2.90
N GLU A 71 -19.99 -5.41 -3.73
CA GLU A 71 -18.54 -5.44 -3.98
C GLU A 71 -17.73 -5.10 -2.73
N GLU A 72 -18.18 -4.08 -1.97
CA GLU A 72 -17.50 -3.62 -0.76
C GLU A 72 -17.76 -4.49 0.48
N THR A 73 -18.94 -5.13 0.57
CA THR A 73 -19.34 -5.83 1.82
C THR A 73 -19.73 -7.30 1.63
N GLY A 74 -19.97 -7.75 0.41
CA GLY A 74 -20.55 -9.07 0.13
C GLY A 74 -22.07 -9.15 0.40
N LEU A 75 -22.69 -8.08 0.89
CA LEU A 75 -24.12 -8.05 1.20
C LEU A 75 -24.94 -7.77 -0.05
N ARG A 76 -25.93 -8.62 -0.30
CA ARG A 76 -26.95 -8.33 -1.30
C ARG A 76 -28.07 -7.52 -0.66
N GLY A 77 -28.42 -6.41 -1.27
CA GLY A 77 -29.45 -5.51 -0.78
C GLY A 77 -30.58 -5.28 -1.77
N ARG A 78 -31.61 -4.61 -1.30
CA ARG A 78 -32.66 -4.00 -2.13
C ARG A 78 -32.81 -2.52 -1.79
N ILE A 79 -33.10 -1.72 -2.80
CA ILE A 79 -33.48 -0.33 -2.59
C ILE A 79 -34.92 -0.28 -2.08
N VAL A 80 -35.14 0.50 -1.03
CA VAL A 80 -36.48 0.69 -0.44
C VAL A 80 -37.03 2.05 -0.85
N ALA A 81 -36.22 3.11 -0.81
CA ALA A 81 -36.60 4.46 -1.21
C ALA A 81 -35.37 5.30 -1.60
N PRO A 82 -35.54 6.31 -2.48
CA PRO A 82 -34.54 7.34 -2.66
C PRO A 82 -34.47 8.23 -1.42
N LEU A 83 -33.27 8.60 -0.96
CA LEU A 83 -33.06 9.56 0.14
C LEU A 83 -32.80 10.97 -0.38
N GLY A 84 -32.45 11.08 -1.67
CA GLY A 84 -32.11 12.31 -2.34
C GLY A 84 -30.64 12.41 -2.74
N ARG A 85 -30.25 13.59 -3.17
CA ARG A 85 -28.91 13.85 -3.72
C ARG A 85 -28.05 14.63 -2.74
N TRP A 86 -26.81 14.17 -2.57
CA TRP A 86 -25.78 14.90 -1.84
C TRP A 86 -24.59 15.12 -2.78
N ARG A 87 -24.32 16.39 -3.15
CA ARG A 87 -23.35 16.77 -4.19
C ARG A 87 -23.62 16.01 -5.51
N SER A 88 -22.64 15.24 -5.99
CA SER A 88 -22.73 14.46 -7.22
C SER A 88 -23.19 13.01 -6.99
N ALA A 89 -23.51 12.61 -5.77
CA ALA A 89 -23.96 11.26 -5.45
C ALA A 89 -25.48 11.21 -5.16
N GLU A 90 -26.15 10.19 -5.68
CA GLU A 90 -27.52 9.84 -5.33
C GLU A 90 -27.52 8.81 -4.21
N LEU A 91 -28.29 9.03 -3.15
CA LEU A 91 -28.34 8.18 -1.97
C LEU A 91 -29.67 7.45 -1.89
N PHE A 92 -29.59 6.19 -1.52
CA PHE A 92 -30.74 5.29 -1.39
C PHE A 92 -30.81 4.69 0.02
N ALA A 93 -32.02 4.57 0.55
CA ALA A 93 -32.32 3.70 1.68
C ALA A 93 -32.29 2.26 1.19
N CYS A 94 -31.36 1.48 1.74
CA CYS A 94 -31.18 0.08 1.36
C CYS A 94 -31.45 -0.85 2.55
N GLN A 95 -31.94 -2.03 2.25
CA GLN A 95 -32.12 -3.10 3.22
C GLN A 95 -31.33 -4.34 2.76
N SER A 96 -30.55 -4.93 3.65
CA SER A 96 -29.87 -6.20 3.37
C SER A 96 -30.88 -7.34 3.23
N LEU A 97 -30.67 -8.23 2.25
CA LEU A 97 -31.49 -9.41 2.01
C LEU A 97 -31.08 -10.59 2.91
N SER A 98 -29.96 -10.52 3.55
CA SER A 98 -29.46 -11.50 4.52
C SER A 98 -29.03 -10.81 5.80
N PRO A 99 -29.02 -11.50 6.95
CA PRO A 99 -28.54 -10.91 8.19
C PRO A 99 -27.09 -10.44 8.07
N ILE A 100 -26.80 -9.25 8.54
CA ILE A 100 -25.45 -8.69 8.61
C ILE A 100 -24.72 -9.40 9.75
N ARG A 101 -23.60 -10.07 9.46
CA ARG A 101 -22.80 -10.70 10.50
C ARG A 101 -21.86 -9.65 11.11
N ALA A 102 -22.13 -9.28 12.35
CA ALA A 102 -21.37 -8.26 13.06
C ALA A 102 -20.80 -8.78 14.38
N GLN A 103 -19.56 -8.40 14.70
CA GLN A 103 -18.93 -8.77 15.96
C GLN A 103 -19.56 -8.01 17.12
N SER A 104 -19.93 -8.74 18.18
CA SER A 104 -20.44 -8.16 19.41
C SER A 104 -19.39 -7.26 20.06
N GLY A 105 -19.82 -6.10 20.54
CA GLY A 105 -18.96 -5.11 21.22
C GLY A 105 -18.24 -4.12 20.29
N THR A 106 -17.66 -4.56 19.17
CA THR A 106 -16.93 -3.67 18.24
C THR A 106 -17.79 -3.18 17.09
N GLY A 107 -18.79 -3.96 16.67
CA GLY A 107 -19.58 -3.70 15.47
C GLY A 107 -18.83 -4.00 14.16
N ALA A 108 -17.66 -4.64 14.22
CA ALA A 108 -16.95 -5.07 13.01
C ALA A 108 -17.82 -6.03 12.18
N VAL A 109 -17.89 -5.80 10.87
CA VAL A 109 -18.69 -6.61 9.94
C VAL A 109 -17.78 -7.52 9.13
N SER A 110 -18.19 -8.79 8.94
CA SER A 110 -17.45 -9.75 8.12
C SER A 110 -17.41 -9.29 6.66
N LEU A 111 -16.20 -9.18 6.11
CA LEU A 111 -15.94 -8.90 4.70
C LEU A 111 -15.46 -10.15 3.93
N LEU A 112 -15.51 -11.34 4.54
CA LEU A 112 -14.97 -12.58 3.95
C LEU A 112 -15.64 -12.95 2.62
N GLN A 113 -16.88 -12.49 2.41
CA GLN A 113 -17.64 -12.69 1.18
C GLN A 113 -17.57 -11.52 0.19
N ALA A 114 -16.90 -10.40 0.57
CA ALA A 114 -16.81 -9.24 -0.29
C ALA A 114 -15.87 -9.48 -1.48
N PRO A 115 -16.33 -9.28 -2.74
CA PRO A 115 -15.49 -9.45 -3.94
C PRO A 115 -14.27 -8.54 -3.93
N ASN A 116 -14.44 -7.27 -3.55
CA ASN A 116 -13.37 -6.25 -3.51
C ASN A 116 -12.66 -6.17 -2.15
N ARG A 117 -12.78 -7.22 -1.33
CA ARG A 117 -12.02 -7.32 -0.08
C ARG A 117 -10.53 -7.14 -0.36
N ASP A 118 -9.88 -6.34 0.49
CA ASP A 118 -8.44 -6.02 0.39
C ASP A 118 -8.04 -5.25 -0.89
N GLY A 119 -8.96 -5.03 -1.84
CA GLY A 119 -8.79 -4.16 -3.00
C GLY A 119 -9.04 -2.69 -2.65
N GLU A 120 -10.26 -2.36 -2.27
CA GLU A 120 -10.72 -0.98 -1.99
C GLU A 120 -11.08 -0.78 -0.53
N VAL A 121 -11.57 -1.81 0.16
CA VAL A 121 -12.06 -1.76 1.53
C VAL A 121 -11.13 -2.50 2.48
N LEU A 122 -10.76 -1.87 3.61
CA LEU A 122 -9.95 -2.48 4.67
C LEU A 122 -10.80 -3.20 5.70
N SER A 123 -11.91 -2.60 6.11
CA SER A 123 -12.80 -3.10 7.15
C SER A 123 -14.19 -2.49 6.99
N ALA A 124 -15.18 -3.08 7.63
CA ALA A 124 -16.52 -2.50 7.74
C ALA A 124 -16.97 -2.50 9.19
N LEU A 125 -17.74 -1.48 9.56
CA LEU A 125 -18.29 -1.31 10.91
C LEU A 125 -19.78 -0.99 10.84
N LEU A 126 -20.53 -1.57 11.75
CA LEU A 126 -21.90 -1.19 12.07
C LEU A 126 -21.87 -0.31 13.33
N ILE A 127 -21.91 1.01 13.16
CA ILE A 127 -21.64 1.99 14.23
C ILE A 127 -22.62 3.17 14.13
N ALA A 128 -22.96 3.79 15.27
CA ALA A 128 -23.72 5.03 15.26
C ALA A 128 -22.86 6.16 14.65
N PRO A 129 -23.34 6.88 13.62
CA PRO A 129 -22.55 7.92 12.94
C PRO A 129 -22.04 9.02 13.89
N THR A 130 -22.79 9.30 14.95
CA THR A 130 -22.45 10.31 15.96
C THR A 130 -21.26 9.93 16.83
N THR A 131 -20.98 8.62 17.01
CA THR A 131 -19.86 8.13 17.82
C THR A 131 -18.55 8.02 17.04
N LEU A 132 -18.60 8.04 15.70
CA LEU A 132 -17.38 7.99 14.89
C LEU A 132 -16.65 9.34 14.94
N PRO A 133 -15.37 9.40 15.36
CA PRO A 133 -14.59 10.62 15.38
C PRO A 133 -14.55 11.31 14.00
N HIS A 134 -14.64 12.64 13.98
CA HIS A 134 -14.70 13.42 12.73
C HIS A 134 -13.48 13.20 11.82
N ALA A 135 -12.29 13.03 12.42
CA ALA A 135 -11.05 12.75 11.71
C ALA A 135 -11.06 11.40 10.95
N LEU A 136 -11.87 10.45 11.40
CA LEU A 136 -12.01 9.14 10.77
C LEU A 136 -13.10 9.09 9.69
N ARG A 137 -13.87 10.17 9.49
CA ARG A 137 -14.91 10.26 8.46
C ARG A 137 -14.30 10.72 7.13
N ARG A 138 -14.53 9.98 6.06
CA ARG A 138 -14.05 10.35 4.71
C ARG A 138 -14.85 11.56 4.18
N PHE A 139 -16.15 11.55 4.37
CA PHE A 139 -17.07 12.60 3.99
C PHE A 139 -17.93 13.05 5.18
N PRO A 140 -17.38 13.87 6.11
CA PRO A 140 -18.07 14.23 7.35
C PRO A 140 -19.45 14.82 7.10
N ALA A 141 -19.55 15.80 6.21
CA ALA A 141 -20.82 16.46 5.88
C ALA A 141 -21.87 15.53 5.24
N GLN A 142 -21.46 14.42 4.62
CA GLN A 142 -22.40 13.41 4.11
C GLN A 142 -23.02 12.60 5.24
N LEU A 143 -22.21 12.22 6.24
CA LEU A 143 -22.71 11.54 7.45
C LEU A 143 -23.63 12.45 8.26
N ASP A 144 -23.30 13.73 8.40
CA ASP A 144 -24.16 14.70 9.08
C ASP A 144 -25.50 14.91 8.31
N TRP A 145 -25.46 14.88 6.98
CA TRP A 145 -26.65 14.98 6.13
C TRP A 145 -27.55 13.75 6.26
N ILE A 146 -27.00 12.53 6.48
CA ILE A 146 -27.79 11.30 6.59
C ILE A 146 -28.44 11.13 7.98
N VAL A 147 -27.80 11.62 9.07
CA VAL A 147 -28.28 11.43 10.45
C VAL A 147 -29.78 11.75 10.62
N PRO A 148 -30.31 12.92 10.21
CA PRO A 148 -31.73 13.21 10.36
C PRO A 148 -32.68 12.37 9.49
N ARG A 149 -32.13 11.62 8.52
CA ARG A 149 -32.87 10.75 7.60
C ARG A 149 -32.86 9.28 8.03
N LEU A 150 -32.11 8.91 9.07
CA LEU A 150 -32.02 7.53 9.53
C LEU A 150 -33.37 6.95 9.94
N ALA A 151 -34.29 7.75 10.45
CA ALA A 151 -35.61 7.27 10.84
C ALA A 151 -36.44 6.74 9.65
N SER A 152 -36.19 7.23 8.43
CA SER A 152 -36.91 6.79 7.21
C SER A 152 -36.27 5.55 6.55
N ILE A 153 -35.11 5.09 7.04
CA ILE A 153 -34.40 3.91 6.50
C ILE A 153 -34.85 2.67 7.28
N PRO A 154 -35.29 1.59 6.62
CA PRO A 154 -35.68 0.37 7.32
C PRO A 154 -34.46 -0.31 7.94
N ASP A 155 -34.68 -1.00 9.04
CA ASP A 155 -33.66 -1.81 9.68
C ASP A 155 -33.35 -3.06 8.86
N SER A 156 -32.07 -3.39 8.77
CA SER A 156 -31.60 -4.69 8.31
C SER A 156 -31.40 -5.61 9.51
N GLU A 157 -31.61 -6.92 9.31
CA GLU A 157 -31.37 -7.91 10.34
C GLU A 157 -29.85 -8.03 10.60
N VAL A 158 -29.46 -8.24 11.87
CA VAL A 158 -28.06 -8.41 12.29
C VAL A 158 -27.93 -9.67 13.13
N THR A 159 -26.96 -10.51 12.76
CA THR A 159 -26.51 -11.63 13.59
C THR A 159 -25.24 -11.23 14.33
N TRP A 160 -25.38 -11.05 15.63
CA TRP A 160 -24.24 -10.73 16.50
C TRP A 160 -23.44 -11.99 16.82
N VAL A 161 -22.15 -11.99 16.55
CA VAL A 161 -21.23 -13.11 16.76
C VAL A 161 -20.03 -12.67 17.61
N ALA A 162 -19.36 -13.60 18.26
CA ALA A 162 -18.13 -13.31 18.99
C ALA A 162 -16.96 -12.95 18.03
N ASP A 163 -16.87 -13.70 16.94
CA ASP A 163 -15.89 -13.52 15.86
C ASP A 163 -16.38 -14.23 14.58
N PHE A 164 -15.56 -14.23 13.53
CA PHE A 164 -15.86 -14.87 12.25
C PHE A 164 -15.07 -16.16 12.03
N ARG A 165 -14.51 -16.74 13.09
CA ARG A 165 -13.67 -17.95 13.04
C ARG A 165 -14.38 -19.13 12.41
N SER A 166 -15.71 -19.24 12.53
CA SER A 166 -16.52 -20.28 11.89
C SER A 166 -16.44 -20.29 10.36
N GLU A 167 -15.94 -19.21 9.73
CA GLU A 167 -15.72 -19.10 8.29
C GLU A 167 -14.31 -19.52 7.87
N ALA A 168 -13.41 -19.80 8.82
CA ALA A 168 -12.04 -20.20 8.56
C ALA A 168 -11.99 -21.67 8.07
N ASN A 169 -11.07 -21.95 7.15
CA ASN A 169 -10.74 -23.33 6.81
C ASN A 169 -9.94 -23.99 7.96
N ALA A 170 -9.78 -25.31 7.92
CA ALA A 170 -9.14 -26.09 8.98
C ALA A 170 -7.68 -25.66 9.27
N LEU A 171 -6.93 -25.18 8.27
CA LEU A 171 -5.57 -24.68 8.45
C LEU A 171 -5.60 -23.35 9.20
N HIS A 172 -6.36 -22.37 8.68
CA HIS A 172 -6.47 -21.05 9.28
C HIS A 172 -7.03 -21.12 10.71
N ASP A 173 -8.01 -22.00 10.97
CA ASP A 173 -8.58 -22.18 12.31
C ASP A 173 -7.53 -22.62 13.34
N ARG A 174 -6.66 -23.58 12.97
CA ARG A 174 -5.54 -24.00 13.81
C ARG A 174 -4.54 -22.87 14.04
N GLU A 175 -4.19 -22.14 12.98
CA GLU A 175 -3.24 -21.05 13.06
C GLU A 175 -3.78 -19.86 13.88
N LEU A 176 -5.09 -19.55 13.83
CA LEU A 176 -5.72 -18.56 14.71
C LEU A 176 -5.49 -18.89 16.19
N THR A 177 -5.62 -20.17 16.56
CA THR A 177 -5.32 -20.62 17.94
C THR A 177 -3.86 -20.38 18.30
N LEU A 178 -2.92 -20.72 17.40
CA LEU A 178 -1.48 -20.51 17.61
C LEU A 178 -1.13 -19.01 17.71
N ILE A 179 -1.74 -18.16 16.90
CA ILE A 179 -1.55 -16.70 16.97
C ILE A 179 -1.95 -16.18 18.36
N ARG A 180 -3.11 -16.61 18.87
CA ARG A 180 -3.55 -16.26 20.23
C ARG A 180 -2.57 -16.71 21.29
N GLN A 181 -2.06 -17.93 21.19
CA GLN A 181 -1.05 -18.46 22.11
C GLN A 181 0.23 -17.63 22.06
N VAL A 182 0.72 -17.28 20.88
CA VAL A 182 1.90 -16.41 20.69
C VAL A 182 1.66 -15.05 21.35
N GLN A 183 0.50 -14.43 21.11
CA GLN A 183 0.15 -13.15 21.72
C GLN A 183 0.06 -13.22 23.26
N SER A 184 -0.52 -14.28 23.80
CA SER A 184 -0.64 -14.48 25.26
C SER A 184 0.71 -14.74 25.93
N LEU A 185 1.60 -15.49 25.30
CA LEU A 185 2.94 -15.80 25.81
C LEU A 185 3.87 -14.58 25.80
N ILE A 186 3.81 -13.77 24.75
CA ILE A 186 4.71 -12.62 24.58
C ILE A 186 4.16 -11.37 25.27
N GLY A 187 2.83 -11.27 25.36
CA GLY A 187 2.15 -10.09 25.90
C GLY A 187 2.07 -8.92 24.90
N PRO A 188 1.38 -7.83 25.28
CA PRO A 188 1.05 -6.73 24.38
C PRO A 188 2.21 -5.77 24.07
N LYS A 189 3.29 -5.81 24.85
CA LYS A 189 4.43 -4.88 24.73
C LYS A 189 5.73 -5.66 24.49
N ALA A 190 6.11 -5.85 23.23
CA ALA A 190 7.35 -6.52 22.84
C ALA A 190 8.18 -5.62 21.92
N LEU A 191 8.99 -4.73 22.49
CA LEU A 191 9.81 -3.77 21.71
C LEU A 191 10.71 -4.49 20.70
N TRP A 192 11.30 -5.63 21.07
CA TRP A 192 12.17 -6.40 20.17
C TRP A 192 11.43 -6.92 18.92
N LEU A 193 10.12 -7.27 19.05
CA LEU A 193 9.29 -7.63 17.90
C LEU A 193 8.93 -6.41 17.04
N GLN A 194 8.69 -5.25 17.66
CA GLN A 194 8.49 -4.01 16.91
C GLN A 194 9.73 -3.66 16.09
N LEU A 195 10.92 -3.80 16.66
CA LEU A 195 12.19 -3.61 15.95
C LEU A 195 12.40 -4.66 14.87
N ALA A 196 12.06 -5.93 15.13
CA ALA A 196 12.12 -6.99 14.12
C ALA A 196 11.15 -6.74 12.96
N ASN A 197 9.93 -6.24 13.25
CA ASN A 197 8.98 -5.83 12.23
C ASN A 197 9.53 -4.68 11.36
N LEU A 198 10.21 -3.71 11.97
CA LEU A 198 10.84 -2.60 11.26
C LEU A 198 11.91 -3.12 10.29
N ALA A 199 12.72 -4.10 10.69
CA ALA A 199 13.79 -4.68 9.87
C ALA A 199 13.30 -5.30 8.55
N GLY A 200 12.02 -5.72 8.47
CA GLY A 200 11.39 -6.21 7.24
C GLY A 200 10.54 -5.18 6.50
N SER A 201 10.45 -3.96 7.02
CA SER A 201 9.66 -2.89 6.40
C SER A 201 10.36 -2.35 5.15
N THR A 202 9.62 -2.25 4.04
CA THR A 202 10.10 -1.60 2.81
C THR A 202 10.52 -0.16 3.06
N HIS A 203 9.77 0.59 3.88
CA HIS A 203 10.10 1.97 4.22
C HIS A 203 11.43 2.07 4.97
N PHE A 204 11.70 1.15 5.89
CA PHE A 204 12.98 1.10 6.61
C PHE A 204 14.15 0.82 5.66
N LEU A 205 14.00 -0.14 4.74
CA LEU A 205 15.03 -0.43 3.75
C LEU A 205 15.27 0.75 2.81
N LEU A 206 14.23 1.46 2.40
CA LEU A 206 14.36 2.68 1.61
C LEU A 206 15.10 3.78 2.37
N LEU A 207 14.85 3.94 3.67
CA LEU A 207 15.58 4.86 4.54
C LEU A 207 17.04 4.44 4.77
N LEU A 208 17.38 3.17 4.60
CA LEU A 208 18.78 2.72 4.64
C LEU A 208 19.56 3.08 3.38
N ILE A 209 18.93 3.26 2.22
CA ILE A 209 19.62 3.54 0.94
C ILE A 209 20.60 4.71 1.04
N PRO A 210 20.25 5.87 1.62
CA PRO A 210 21.17 6.99 1.84
C PRO A 210 22.47 6.61 2.56
N PHE A 211 22.38 5.69 3.51
CA PHE A 211 23.53 5.19 4.27
C PHE A 211 24.30 4.08 3.51
N LEU A 212 23.58 3.30 2.72
CA LEU A 212 24.19 2.23 1.91
C LEU A 212 24.95 2.79 0.70
N LEU A 213 24.55 3.94 0.15
CA LEU A 213 25.23 4.58 -0.97
C LEU A 213 26.71 4.87 -0.69
N PRO A 214 27.07 5.57 0.41
CA PRO A 214 28.48 5.80 0.75
C PRO A 214 29.23 4.52 1.09
N LEU A 215 28.60 3.51 1.69
CA LEU A 215 29.23 2.28 2.17
C LEU A 215 29.46 1.26 1.05
N LEU A 216 28.44 1.01 0.23
CA LEU A 216 28.43 -0.05 -0.78
C LEU A 216 28.69 0.45 -2.20
N GLY A 217 28.41 1.72 -2.44
CA GLY A 217 28.43 2.36 -3.76
C GLY A 217 27.23 2.03 -4.62
N TRP A 218 27.07 2.86 -5.66
CA TRP A 218 25.93 2.78 -6.58
C TRP A 218 25.69 1.40 -7.19
N PRO A 219 26.70 0.65 -7.69
CA PRO A 219 26.43 -0.63 -8.33
C PRO A 219 25.74 -1.66 -7.43
N ARG A 220 26.13 -1.75 -6.14
CA ARG A 220 25.47 -2.66 -5.18
C ARG A 220 24.10 -2.17 -4.76
N VAL A 221 23.92 -0.87 -4.56
CA VAL A 221 22.59 -0.28 -4.27
C VAL A 221 21.66 -0.50 -5.47
N TRP A 222 22.15 -0.35 -6.69
CA TRP A 222 21.41 -0.63 -7.92
C TRP A 222 20.94 -2.09 -8.01
N GLN A 223 21.83 -3.03 -7.70
CA GLN A 223 21.50 -4.46 -7.62
C GLN A 223 20.47 -4.75 -6.51
N LEU A 224 20.59 -4.09 -5.35
CA LEU A 224 19.64 -4.23 -4.25
C LEU A 224 18.25 -3.73 -4.67
N LEU A 225 18.14 -2.54 -5.24
CA LEU A 225 16.88 -1.99 -5.74
C LEU A 225 16.21 -2.90 -6.75
N PHE A 226 16.99 -3.43 -7.72
CA PHE A 226 16.50 -4.36 -8.72
C PHE A 226 15.94 -5.64 -8.10
N ALA A 227 16.69 -6.27 -7.19
CA ALA A 227 16.26 -7.49 -6.51
C ALA A 227 15.01 -7.27 -5.62
N MET A 228 14.95 -6.12 -4.94
CA MET A 228 13.78 -5.77 -4.10
C MET A 228 12.52 -5.50 -4.93
N LEU A 229 12.64 -4.88 -6.10
CA LEU A 229 11.50 -4.66 -6.99
C LEU A 229 11.01 -5.97 -7.63
N TRP A 230 11.91 -6.90 -7.99
CA TRP A 230 11.52 -8.26 -8.39
C TRP A 230 10.82 -9.00 -7.26
N LEU A 231 11.34 -8.92 -6.03
CA LEU A 231 10.66 -9.50 -4.87
C LEU A 231 9.27 -8.91 -4.66
N ALA A 232 9.16 -7.58 -4.76
CA ALA A 232 7.87 -6.88 -4.60
C ALA A 232 6.86 -7.32 -5.67
N LEU A 233 7.28 -7.40 -6.94
CA LEU A 233 6.46 -7.91 -8.05
C LEU A 233 5.97 -9.33 -7.77
N LEU A 234 6.88 -10.27 -7.48
CA LEU A 234 6.52 -11.67 -7.25
C LEU A 234 5.63 -11.83 -6.01
N THR A 235 5.92 -11.09 -4.94
CA THR A 235 5.09 -11.08 -3.73
C THR A 235 3.67 -10.59 -4.04
N GLN A 236 3.53 -9.49 -4.79
CA GLN A 236 2.21 -8.94 -5.11
C GLN A 236 1.43 -9.86 -6.05
N LEU A 237 2.06 -10.40 -7.08
CA LEU A 237 1.41 -11.37 -7.98
C LEU A 237 0.96 -12.63 -7.23
N ALA A 238 1.79 -13.15 -6.32
CA ALA A 238 1.42 -14.29 -5.49
C ALA A 238 0.24 -13.96 -4.54
N LYS A 239 0.19 -12.75 -3.98
CA LYS A 239 -0.92 -12.29 -3.14
C LYS A 239 -2.24 -12.27 -3.91
N GLU A 240 -2.25 -11.71 -5.10
CA GLU A 240 -3.45 -11.67 -5.95
C GLU A 240 -3.88 -13.07 -6.41
N ALA A 241 -2.92 -13.94 -6.74
CA ALA A 241 -3.20 -15.31 -7.17
C ALA A 241 -3.77 -16.19 -6.06
N VAL A 242 -3.28 -16.05 -4.83
CA VAL A 242 -3.71 -16.87 -3.69
C VAL A 242 -4.92 -16.26 -2.98
N ALA A 243 -5.01 -14.95 -2.92
CA ALA A 243 -6.10 -14.15 -2.35
C ALA A 243 -6.53 -14.57 -0.91
N TRP A 244 -5.60 -15.03 -0.07
CA TRP A 244 -5.91 -15.47 1.29
C TRP A 244 -6.21 -14.29 2.22
N PRO A 245 -7.31 -14.39 3.01
CA PRO A 245 -7.62 -13.41 4.04
C PRO A 245 -6.56 -13.42 5.13
N ARG A 246 -6.54 -12.36 5.93
CA ARG A 246 -5.64 -12.23 7.08
C ARG A 246 -6.30 -12.70 8.37
N PRO A 247 -5.53 -12.98 9.44
CA PRO A 247 -6.08 -13.43 10.73
C PRO A 247 -7.17 -12.50 11.28
N PHE A 248 -6.99 -11.18 11.19
CA PHE A 248 -7.96 -10.21 11.69
C PHE A 248 -9.28 -10.16 10.88
N ASN A 249 -9.33 -10.72 9.66
CA ASN A 249 -10.60 -10.86 8.93
C ASN A 249 -11.51 -11.91 9.60
N PHE A 250 -10.93 -12.87 10.31
CA PHE A 250 -11.67 -13.89 11.08
C PHE A 250 -11.86 -13.48 12.54
N MET A 251 -10.87 -12.84 13.12
CA MET A 251 -10.85 -12.40 14.52
C MET A 251 -10.34 -10.95 14.57
N PRO A 252 -11.22 -9.93 14.44
CA PRO A 252 -10.84 -8.51 14.34
C PRO A 252 -9.98 -8.00 15.50
N ASP A 253 -10.14 -8.58 16.67
CA ASP A 253 -9.40 -8.23 17.89
C ASP A 253 -7.95 -8.78 17.93
N LEU A 254 -7.52 -9.58 16.96
CA LEU A 254 -6.13 -10.05 16.86
C LEU A 254 -5.15 -8.94 16.44
N ALA A 255 -5.60 -7.96 15.66
CA ALA A 255 -4.74 -6.89 15.19
C ALA A 255 -5.23 -5.53 15.70
N PRO A 256 -4.32 -4.64 16.15
CA PRO A 256 -4.70 -3.30 16.59
C PRO A 256 -5.27 -2.44 15.46
N HIS A 257 -4.86 -2.73 14.21
CA HIS A 257 -5.31 -2.04 13.00
C HIS A 257 -5.37 -3.00 11.83
N ALA A 258 -6.37 -2.86 10.97
CA ALA A 258 -6.42 -3.54 9.68
C ALA A 258 -5.29 -3.04 8.78
N VAL A 259 -4.70 -3.95 8.01
CA VAL A 259 -3.66 -3.64 7.02
C VAL A 259 -4.12 -4.13 5.64
N SER A 260 -3.79 -3.37 4.61
CA SER A 260 -4.23 -3.63 3.25
C SER A 260 -3.56 -4.85 2.60
N GLY A 261 -4.27 -5.44 1.64
CA GLY A 261 -3.82 -6.51 0.76
C GLY A 261 -3.86 -7.89 1.41
N PHE A 262 -3.89 -8.92 0.57
CA PHE A 262 -3.97 -10.33 0.99
C PHE A 262 -2.80 -10.78 1.87
N GLY A 263 -3.01 -11.88 2.63
CA GLY A 263 -2.04 -12.40 3.58
C GLY A 263 -0.82 -13.02 2.91
N MET A 264 -1.01 -14.04 2.10
CA MET A 264 0.05 -14.92 1.58
C MET A 264 0.65 -14.44 0.25
N PRO A 265 1.98 -14.38 0.12
CA PRO A 265 3.01 -14.55 1.17
C PRO A 265 3.26 -13.28 1.98
N SER A 266 3.93 -13.40 3.15
CA SER A 266 4.31 -12.25 3.97
C SER A 266 5.43 -11.45 3.30
N GLY A 267 5.10 -10.25 2.83
CA GLY A 267 6.06 -9.35 2.17
C GLY A 267 7.18 -8.88 3.10
N HIS A 268 6.88 -8.54 4.37
CA HIS A 268 7.90 -8.12 5.34
C HIS A 268 8.93 -9.22 5.58
N THR A 269 8.48 -10.46 5.73
CA THR A 269 9.34 -11.62 5.95
C THR A 269 10.25 -11.88 4.75
N ALA A 270 9.67 -11.85 3.53
CA ALA A 270 10.42 -12.02 2.29
C ALA A 270 11.46 -10.90 2.09
N THR A 271 11.07 -9.66 2.38
CA THR A 271 11.93 -8.47 2.32
C THR A 271 13.08 -8.56 3.32
N ALA A 272 12.83 -8.96 4.56
CA ALA A 272 13.88 -9.17 5.55
C ALA A 272 14.85 -10.26 5.11
N MET A 273 14.33 -11.41 4.65
CA MET A 273 15.17 -12.54 4.23
C MET A 273 16.10 -12.17 3.06
N LEU A 274 15.54 -11.58 1.98
CA LEU A 274 16.35 -11.21 0.81
C LEU A 274 17.25 -10.01 1.10
N GLY A 275 16.71 -8.94 1.69
CA GLY A 275 17.44 -7.69 1.93
C GLY A 275 18.64 -7.91 2.84
N TRP A 276 18.43 -8.48 4.03
CA TRP A 276 19.53 -8.78 4.94
C TRP A 276 20.45 -9.87 4.40
N GLY A 277 19.92 -10.86 3.68
CA GLY A 277 20.73 -11.88 3.02
C GLY A 277 21.74 -11.30 2.03
N LEU A 278 21.33 -10.30 1.23
CA LEU A 278 22.23 -9.60 0.31
C LEU A 278 23.21 -8.71 1.06
N LEU A 279 22.74 -7.89 2.00
CA LEU A 279 23.57 -6.94 2.75
C LEU A 279 24.66 -7.67 3.56
N LEU A 280 24.28 -8.69 4.32
CA LEU A 280 25.21 -9.49 5.13
C LEU A 280 26.13 -10.31 4.24
N GLY A 281 25.65 -10.84 3.12
CA GLY A 281 26.49 -11.55 2.16
C GLY A 281 27.57 -10.68 1.53
N TRP A 282 27.29 -9.39 1.31
CA TRP A 282 28.30 -8.42 0.85
C TRP A 282 29.24 -7.94 1.95
N ALA A 283 28.74 -7.82 3.18
CA ALA A 283 29.55 -7.43 4.33
C ALA A 283 30.52 -8.54 4.78
N TRP A 284 30.06 -9.82 4.71
CA TRP A 284 30.82 -10.96 5.17
C TRP A 284 31.07 -12.02 4.07
N PRO A 285 31.79 -11.68 2.99
CA PRO A 285 31.96 -12.56 1.83
C PRO A 285 32.66 -13.88 2.16
N LYS A 286 33.54 -13.88 3.20
CA LYS A 286 34.26 -15.06 3.68
C LYS A 286 33.47 -15.91 4.69
N ARG A 287 32.36 -15.36 5.27
CA ARG A 287 31.54 -16.03 6.31
C ARG A 287 30.12 -16.25 5.83
N ARG A 288 29.96 -16.83 4.63
CA ARG A 288 28.64 -16.96 3.96
C ARG A 288 27.62 -17.73 4.80
N GLY A 289 28.04 -18.77 5.55
CA GLY A 289 27.18 -19.52 6.45
C GLY A 289 26.61 -18.61 7.56
N ALA A 290 27.47 -17.87 8.27
CA ALA A 290 27.04 -16.93 9.31
C ALA A 290 26.12 -15.83 8.77
N ALA A 291 26.42 -15.28 7.58
CA ALA A 291 25.55 -14.30 6.93
C ALA A 291 24.15 -14.87 6.64
N LEU A 292 24.07 -16.09 6.12
CA LEU A 292 22.80 -16.77 5.86
C LEU A 292 22.04 -17.07 7.16
N THR A 293 22.72 -17.60 8.17
CA THR A 293 22.09 -17.86 9.49
C THR A 293 21.52 -16.60 10.10
N LEU A 294 22.27 -15.48 10.06
CA LEU A 294 21.76 -14.22 10.61
C LEU A 294 20.59 -13.67 9.79
N ALA A 295 20.63 -13.80 8.45
CA ALA A 295 19.51 -13.40 7.59
C ALA A 295 18.24 -14.23 7.87
N LEU A 296 18.38 -15.54 8.09
CA LEU A 296 17.29 -16.44 8.49
C LEU A 296 16.74 -16.05 9.86
N LEU A 297 17.57 -15.72 10.84
CA LEU A 297 17.14 -15.27 12.16
C LEU A 297 16.38 -13.95 12.07
N LEU A 298 16.86 -12.97 11.31
CA LEU A 298 16.19 -11.69 11.11
C LEU A 298 14.85 -11.86 10.36
N GLY A 299 14.83 -12.67 9.30
CA GLY A 299 13.62 -13.00 8.58
C GLY A 299 12.58 -13.71 9.45
N SER A 300 13.02 -14.69 10.25
CA SER A 300 12.15 -15.42 11.20
C SER A 300 11.63 -14.52 12.33
N ALA A 301 12.48 -13.65 12.88
CA ALA A 301 12.07 -12.69 13.89
C ALA A 301 11.06 -11.67 13.33
N THR A 302 11.26 -11.20 12.09
CA THR A 302 10.28 -10.39 11.37
C THR A 302 8.98 -11.16 11.17
N GLY A 303 9.04 -12.43 10.77
CA GLY A 303 7.87 -13.29 10.61
C GLY A 303 7.10 -13.47 11.92
N LEU A 304 7.81 -13.76 13.02
CA LEU A 304 7.21 -13.87 14.35
C LEU A 304 6.52 -12.55 14.77
N ALA A 305 7.15 -11.42 14.44
CA ALA A 305 6.54 -10.11 14.69
C ALA A 305 5.21 -9.93 13.92
N ARG A 306 5.14 -10.42 12.68
CA ARG A 306 3.89 -10.34 11.87
C ARG A 306 2.79 -11.25 12.41
N VAL A 307 3.15 -12.43 12.93
CA VAL A 307 2.22 -13.35 13.62
C VAL A 307 1.73 -12.72 14.93
N TRP A 308 2.64 -12.20 15.75
CA TRP A 308 2.32 -11.53 17.00
C TRP A 308 1.42 -10.30 16.82
N LEU A 309 1.60 -9.53 15.74
CA LEU A 309 0.72 -8.41 15.38
C LEU A 309 -0.66 -8.87 14.85
N GLY A 310 -0.91 -10.17 14.68
CA GLY A 310 -2.17 -10.70 14.18
C GLY A 310 -2.47 -10.37 12.71
N VAL A 311 -1.46 -10.00 11.93
CA VAL A 311 -1.63 -9.54 10.53
C VAL A 311 -1.21 -10.56 9.49
N HIS A 312 -0.59 -11.66 9.89
CA HIS A 312 -0.21 -12.79 9.03
C HIS A 312 -0.38 -14.12 9.73
N PHE A 313 -0.78 -15.13 8.98
CA PHE A 313 -0.70 -16.52 9.38
C PHE A 313 0.75 -17.02 9.39
N ILE A 314 1.00 -18.13 10.09
CA ILE A 314 2.33 -18.77 10.12
C ILE A 314 2.69 -19.27 8.71
N SER A 315 1.73 -19.83 7.99
CA SER A 315 1.87 -20.23 6.59
C SER A 315 2.28 -19.08 5.67
N ASP A 316 1.74 -17.87 5.86
CA ASP A 316 2.14 -16.66 5.11
C ASP A 316 3.62 -16.33 5.33
N VAL A 317 4.07 -16.45 6.60
CA VAL A 317 5.45 -16.18 7.01
C VAL A 317 6.41 -17.20 6.41
N VAL A 318 6.07 -18.48 6.47
CA VAL A 318 6.87 -19.55 5.86
C VAL A 318 7.00 -19.35 4.35
N ALA A 319 5.91 -19.06 3.67
CA ALA A 319 5.92 -18.76 2.23
C ALA A 319 6.79 -17.52 1.91
N GLY A 320 6.72 -16.47 2.74
CA GLY A 320 7.56 -15.28 2.60
C GLY A 320 9.06 -15.58 2.79
N LEU A 321 9.42 -16.37 3.82
CA LEU A 321 10.80 -16.82 4.04
C LEU A 321 11.32 -17.62 2.84
N LEU A 322 10.53 -18.55 2.34
CA LEU A 322 10.89 -19.38 1.19
C LEU A 322 11.08 -18.54 -0.07
N LEU A 323 10.19 -17.60 -0.36
CA LEU A 323 10.32 -16.71 -1.50
C LEU A 323 11.59 -15.86 -1.42
N GLY A 324 11.87 -15.25 -0.27
CA GLY A 324 13.10 -14.48 -0.05
C GLY A 324 14.35 -15.34 -0.17
N LEU A 325 14.33 -16.57 0.37
CA LEU A 325 15.44 -17.53 0.29
C LEU A 325 15.69 -17.99 -1.15
N ILE A 326 14.64 -18.30 -1.91
CA ILE A 326 14.75 -18.68 -3.33
C ILE A 326 15.45 -17.58 -4.11
N LEU A 327 15.01 -16.32 -3.99
CA LEU A 327 15.67 -15.21 -4.68
C LEU A 327 17.11 -15.00 -4.20
N LEU A 328 17.38 -15.20 -2.90
CA LEU A 328 18.74 -15.12 -2.36
C LEU A 328 19.64 -16.23 -2.92
N THR A 329 19.15 -17.44 -3.10
CA THR A 329 19.91 -18.53 -3.75
C THR A 329 20.16 -18.25 -5.22
N LEU A 330 19.21 -17.62 -5.90
CA LEU A 330 19.31 -17.22 -7.30
C LEU A 330 20.08 -15.91 -7.53
N ARG A 331 20.65 -15.28 -6.48
CA ARG A 331 21.31 -13.96 -6.59
C ARG A 331 22.42 -13.90 -7.62
N SER A 332 23.17 -14.99 -7.84
CA SER A 332 24.23 -15.05 -8.84
C SER A 332 23.73 -14.93 -10.28
N ARG A 333 22.47 -15.29 -10.52
CA ARG A 333 21.77 -15.12 -11.81
C ARG A 333 20.99 -13.80 -11.87
N LEU A 334 20.36 -13.43 -10.77
CA LEU A 334 19.47 -12.25 -10.68
C LEU A 334 20.25 -10.92 -10.70
N LEU A 335 21.29 -10.78 -9.86
CA LEU A 335 21.96 -9.50 -9.68
C LEU A 335 22.68 -8.97 -10.95
N PRO A 336 23.33 -9.83 -11.78
CA PRO A 336 23.91 -9.36 -13.04
C PRO A 336 22.88 -8.75 -14.01
N LEU A 337 21.62 -9.22 -13.97
CA LEU A 337 20.55 -8.70 -14.82
C LEU A 337 20.25 -7.23 -14.54
N ALA A 338 20.60 -6.72 -13.35
CA ALA A 338 20.42 -5.31 -13.02
C ALA A 338 21.21 -4.36 -13.96
N SER A 339 22.29 -4.84 -14.61
CA SER A 339 23.05 -4.06 -15.59
C SER A 339 22.38 -4.00 -16.98
N HIS A 340 21.39 -4.85 -17.25
CA HIS A 340 20.72 -4.94 -18.54
C HIS A 340 19.40 -4.16 -18.55
N TYR A 341 19.28 -3.16 -19.42
CA TYR A 341 18.08 -2.33 -19.51
C TYR A 341 16.82 -3.13 -19.84
N LEU A 342 16.93 -4.20 -20.66
CA LEU A 342 15.80 -5.08 -20.99
C LEU A 342 15.22 -5.78 -19.77
N ALA A 343 16.04 -6.12 -18.76
CA ALA A 343 15.56 -6.73 -17.52
C ALA A 343 14.70 -5.76 -16.68
N TRP A 344 15.03 -4.47 -16.71
CA TRP A 344 14.21 -3.42 -16.09
C TRP A 344 12.92 -3.16 -16.87
N LEU A 345 12.98 -3.17 -18.21
CA LEU A 345 11.78 -3.05 -19.04
C LEU A 345 10.85 -4.26 -18.86
N LEU A 346 11.40 -5.46 -18.73
CA LEU A 346 10.61 -6.66 -18.43
C LEU A 346 9.93 -6.55 -17.07
N LEU A 347 10.68 -6.15 -16.04
CA LEU A 347 10.13 -5.92 -14.69
C LEU A 347 8.99 -4.89 -14.72
N ALA A 348 9.23 -3.73 -15.33
CA ALA A 348 8.24 -2.67 -15.44
C ALA A 348 7.02 -3.08 -16.28
N GLY A 349 7.26 -3.80 -17.39
CA GLY A 349 6.20 -4.31 -18.27
C GLY A 349 5.31 -5.33 -17.59
N LEU A 350 5.89 -6.32 -16.89
CA LEU A 350 5.14 -7.31 -16.12
C LEU A 350 4.33 -6.65 -14.98
N ALA A 351 4.93 -5.69 -14.27
CA ALA A 351 4.24 -4.95 -13.22
C ALA A 351 3.12 -4.08 -13.79
N GLY A 352 3.35 -3.39 -14.92
CA GLY A 352 2.34 -2.56 -15.58
C GLY A 352 1.17 -3.39 -16.15
N MET A 353 1.46 -4.51 -16.76
CA MET A 353 0.44 -5.46 -17.25
C MET A 353 -0.37 -6.02 -16.07
N GLY A 354 0.30 -6.46 -15.01
CA GLY A 354 -0.37 -6.91 -13.80
C GLY A 354 -1.23 -5.82 -13.18
N ALA A 355 -0.75 -4.56 -13.16
CA ALA A 355 -1.51 -3.41 -12.66
C ALA A 355 -2.80 -3.19 -13.46
N ALA A 356 -2.73 -3.30 -14.79
CA ALA A 356 -3.88 -3.11 -15.67
C ALA A 356 -4.92 -4.24 -15.53
N ILE A 357 -4.47 -5.50 -15.44
CA ILE A 357 -5.36 -6.68 -15.35
C ILE A 357 -5.98 -6.80 -13.96
N LEU A 358 -5.18 -6.62 -12.90
CA LEU A 358 -5.59 -6.85 -11.50
C LEU A 358 -6.04 -5.56 -10.80
N GLN A 359 -6.06 -4.42 -11.50
CA GLN A 359 -6.40 -3.11 -10.95
C GLN A 359 -5.61 -2.78 -9.65
N SER A 360 -4.33 -3.24 -9.59
CA SER A 360 -3.51 -3.17 -8.39
C SER A 360 -2.64 -1.90 -8.36
N PRO A 361 -2.91 -0.94 -7.45
CA PRO A 361 -2.07 0.25 -7.28
C PRO A 361 -0.63 -0.08 -6.89
N THR A 362 -0.42 -1.18 -6.18
CA THR A 362 0.92 -1.64 -5.78
C THR A 362 1.75 -2.05 -7.00
N LEU A 363 1.16 -2.79 -7.94
CA LEU A 363 1.83 -3.17 -9.18
C LEU A 363 2.10 -1.94 -10.06
N ALA A 364 1.18 -0.98 -10.11
CA ALA A 364 1.40 0.29 -10.80
C ALA A 364 2.59 1.07 -10.20
N ALA A 365 2.69 1.12 -8.87
CA ALA A 365 3.82 1.76 -8.18
C ALA A 365 5.17 1.08 -8.51
N ILE A 366 5.20 -0.26 -8.57
CA ILE A 366 6.39 -1.03 -8.96
C ILE A 366 6.79 -0.71 -10.40
N ALA A 367 5.84 -0.65 -11.33
CA ALA A 367 6.08 -0.31 -12.73
C ALA A 367 6.66 1.11 -12.87
N ILE A 368 6.03 2.10 -12.25
CA ILE A 368 6.45 3.50 -12.27
C ILE A 368 7.84 3.67 -11.66
N ALA A 369 8.10 3.08 -10.48
CA ALA A 369 9.40 3.15 -9.83
C ALA A 369 10.50 2.50 -10.69
N SER A 370 10.22 1.35 -11.31
CA SER A 370 11.17 0.64 -12.17
C SER A 370 11.52 1.45 -13.43
N LEU A 371 10.53 2.04 -14.09
CA LEU A 371 10.74 2.92 -15.25
C LEU A 371 11.51 4.18 -14.87
N ALA A 372 11.15 4.82 -13.75
CA ALA A 372 11.81 6.03 -13.28
C ALA A 372 13.28 5.79 -12.94
N LEU A 373 13.59 4.67 -12.26
CA LEU A 373 14.96 4.23 -11.99
C LEU A 373 15.73 4.02 -13.28
N LEU A 374 15.14 3.29 -14.23
CA LEU A 374 15.78 3.02 -15.53
C LEU A 374 16.05 4.32 -16.29
N LEU A 375 15.06 5.21 -16.43
CA LEU A 375 15.19 6.49 -17.13
C LEU A 375 16.29 7.37 -16.51
N GLY A 376 16.29 7.49 -15.19
CA GLY A 376 17.31 8.26 -14.48
C GLY A 376 18.71 7.65 -14.62
N SER A 377 18.82 6.33 -14.76
CA SER A 377 20.10 5.63 -14.93
C SER A 377 20.76 5.90 -16.30
N GLN A 378 19.99 6.24 -17.32
CA GLN A 378 20.49 6.56 -18.68
C GLN A 378 21.14 7.94 -18.76
N SER A 379 21.03 8.74 -17.73
CA SER A 379 21.65 10.07 -17.70
C SER A 379 23.18 9.95 -17.66
N ARG A 380 23.87 10.86 -18.42
CA ARG A 380 25.34 10.92 -18.48
C ARG A 380 25.98 11.61 -17.27
N VAL A 381 25.28 11.67 -16.15
CA VAL A 381 25.82 12.32 -14.93
C VAL A 381 26.94 11.48 -14.33
N ASN A 382 28.04 12.12 -14.00
CA ASN A 382 29.20 11.43 -13.41
C ASN A 382 28.88 10.98 -11.98
N ARG A 383 28.90 9.68 -11.73
CA ARG A 383 28.61 9.05 -10.44
C ARG A 383 29.88 8.77 -9.64
N THR A 384 30.85 9.66 -9.69
CA THR A 384 32.12 9.49 -8.96
C THR A 384 31.96 9.76 -7.46
N ARG A 385 32.70 9.00 -6.64
CA ARG A 385 32.66 9.04 -5.16
C ARG A 385 33.52 10.16 -4.57
N ARG A 386 33.39 11.41 -4.97
CA ARG A 386 34.25 12.46 -4.38
C ARG A 386 33.95 12.73 -2.90
N HIS A 387 32.66 12.70 -2.51
CA HIS A 387 32.22 12.94 -1.14
C HIS A 387 31.10 11.96 -0.74
N PRO A 388 31.45 10.72 -0.30
CA PRO A 388 30.45 9.68 -0.08
C PRO A 388 29.37 10.08 0.95
N TRP A 389 29.74 10.79 2.01
CA TRP A 389 28.77 11.24 3.03
C TRP A 389 27.85 12.38 2.53
N LEU A 390 28.35 13.24 1.63
CA LEU A 390 27.52 14.26 0.98
C LEU A 390 26.46 13.60 0.08
N VAL A 391 26.82 12.55 -0.66
CA VAL A 391 25.88 11.73 -1.43
C VAL A 391 24.78 11.18 -0.51
N GLY A 392 25.16 10.60 0.63
CA GLY A 392 24.22 10.07 1.62
C GLY A 392 23.30 11.16 2.18
N PHE A 393 23.83 12.32 2.52
CA PHE A 393 23.04 13.44 3.05
C PHE A 393 22.01 13.97 2.03
N ILE A 394 22.43 14.20 0.78
CA ILE A 394 21.54 14.64 -0.29
C ILE A 394 20.48 13.58 -0.58
N ALA A 395 20.86 12.30 -0.61
CA ALA A 395 19.92 11.20 -0.77
C ALA A 395 18.87 11.19 0.34
N LEU A 396 19.31 11.34 1.60
CA LEU A 396 18.44 11.33 2.78
C LEU A 396 17.45 12.48 2.76
N SER A 397 17.91 13.71 2.45
CA SER A 397 17.04 14.89 2.42
C SER A 397 15.89 14.74 1.42
N GLY A 398 16.18 14.26 0.21
CA GLY A 398 15.15 14.01 -0.79
C GLY A 398 14.22 12.83 -0.43
N CYS A 399 14.77 11.75 0.12
CA CYS A 399 13.95 10.62 0.61
C CYS A 399 13.01 11.04 1.73
N LEU A 400 13.47 11.85 2.69
CA LEU A 400 12.62 12.36 3.77
C LEU A 400 11.54 13.31 3.23
N LEU A 401 11.88 14.23 2.33
CA LEU A 401 10.91 15.13 1.73
C LEU A 401 9.81 14.38 0.99
N LEU A 402 10.19 13.46 0.10
CA LEU A 402 9.23 12.65 -0.67
C LEU A 402 8.41 11.72 0.24
N GLY A 403 9.02 11.19 1.30
CA GLY A 403 8.33 10.41 2.32
C GLY A 403 7.27 11.22 3.07
N LEU A 404 7.60 12.42 3.53
CA LEU A 404 6.67 13.35 4.19
C LEU A 404 5.52 13.75 3.26
N LEU A 405 5.80 14.04 1.99
CA LEU A 405 4.76 14.32 1.00
C LEU A 405 3.83 13.11 0.79
N SER A 406 4.39 11.90 0.69
CA SER A 406 3.60 10.67 0.50
C SER A 406 2.68 10.39 1.69
N THR A 407 3.15 10.56 2.92
CA THR A 407 2.34 10.36 4.13
C THR A 407 1.35 11.49 4.39
N GLY A 408 1.64 12.70 3.90
CA GLY A 408 0.77 13.87 4.04
C GLY A 408 -0.41 13.89 3.07
N LEU A 409 -0.29 13.27 1.89
CA LEU A 409 -1.35 13.27 0.87
C LEU A 409 -2.71 12.79 1.39
N PRO A 410 -2.83 11.62 2.07
CA PRO A 410 -4.12 11.14 2.58
C PRO A 410 -4.71 12.02 3.69
N LEU A 411 -3.89 12.85 4.35
CA LEU A 411 -4.37 13.77 5.39
C LEU A 411 -5.08 14.98 4.79
N LEU A 412 -4.64 15.44 3.61
CA LEU A 412 -5.12 16.65 2.94
C LEU A 412 -6.21 16.36 1.90
N ILE A 413 -6.22 15.18 1.31
CA ILE A 413 -7.07 14.80 0.18
C ILE A 413 -8.01 13.67 0.60
N SER A 414 -9.28 13.74 0.21
CA SER A 414 -10.30 12.70 0.46
C SER A 414 -10.57 11.81 -0.77
N SER A 415 -10.16 12.24 -1.95
CA SER A 415 -10.34 11.47 -3.20
C SER A 415 -9.23 10.42 -3.33
N SER A 416 -9.61 9.13 -3.33
CA SER A 416 -8.68 8.01 -3.49
C SER A 416 -7.95 8.05 -4.83
N LEU A 417 -8.63 8.47 -5.91
CA LEU A 417 -8.00 8.64 -7.22
C LEU A 417 -6.87 9.68 -7.19
N LEU A 418 -7.08 10.83 -6.57
CA LEU A 418 -6.05 11.87 -6.46
C LEU A 418 -4.90 11.44 -5.55
N ILE A 419 -5.20 10.73 -4.45
CA ILE A 419 -4.16 10.19 -3.57
C ILE A 419 -3.31 9.16 -4.32
N LEU A 420 -3.91 8.20 -5.01
CA LEU A 420 -3.19 7.18 -5.77
C LEU A 420 -2.37 7.78 -6.91
N SER A 421 -2.93 8.74 -7.65
CA SER A 421 -2.20 9.47 -8.70
C SER A 421 -1.01 10.24 -8.14
N GLY A 422 -1.20 10.94 -7.03
CA GLY A 422 -0.14 11.65 -6.34
C GLY A 422 0.95 10.72 -5.81
N GLN A 423 0.57 9.59 -5.22
CA GLN A 423 1.53 8.56 -4.78
C GLN A 423 2.30 7.96 -5.96
N GLY A 424 1.65 7.69 -7.09
CA GLY A 424 2.32 7.25 -8.32
C GLY A 424 3.39 8.24 -8.78
N ILE A 425 3.07 9.54 -8.82
CA ILE A 425 4.03 10.61 -9.12
C ILE A 425 5.20 10.59 -8.14
N LEU A 426 4.93 10.48 -6.84
CA LEU A 426 5.97 10.45 -5.80
C LEU A 426 6.89 9.23 -5.93
N TYR A 427 6.36 8.05 -6.26
CA TYR A 427 7.19 6.87 -6.53
C TYR A 427 8.07 7.07 -7.77
N GLY A 428 7.57 7.72 -8.81
CA GLY A 428 8.36 8.11 -9.97
C GLY A 428 9.49 9.10 -9.59
N LEU A 429 9.16 10.13 -8.81
CA LEU A 429 10.14 11.09 -8.31
C LEU A 429 11.19 10.44 -7.41
N TRP A 430 10.84 9.45 -6.58
CA TRP A 430 11.80 8.67 -5.80
C TRP A 430 12.78 7.91 -6.69
N GLY A 431 12.27 7.24 -7.71
CA GLY A 431 13.10 6.55 -8.69
C GLY A 431 14.07 7.49 -9.40
N LEU A 432 13.58 8.62 -9.90
CA LEU A 432 14.40 9.66 -10.55
C LEU A 432 15.38 10.31 -9.58
N TRP A 433 14.98 10.57 -8.34
CA TRP A 433 15.86 11.14 -7.32
C TRP A 433 17.06 10.24 -7.05
N LEU A 434 16.84 8.98 -6.79
CA LEU A 434 17.91 8.02 -6.49
C LEU A 434 18.83 7.79 -7.70
N SER A 435 18.26 7.67 -8.90
CA SER A 435 19.03 7.31 -10.10
C SER A 435 19.68 8.50 -10.82
N HIS A 436 19.12 9.71 -10.71
CA HIS A 436 19.57 10.92 -11.40
C HIS A 436 19.74 12.13 -10.49
N GLY A 437 18.72 12.48 -9.70
CA GLY A 437 18.62 13.77 -8.99
C GLY A 437 19.80 14.05 -8.05
N ILE A 438 20.20 13.05 -7.26
CA ILE A 438 21.36 13.13 -6.35
C ILE A 438 22.62 13.50 -7.13
N TRP A 439 22.86 12.82 -8.23
CA TRP A 439 24.08 12.96 -9.03
C TRP A 439 24.11 14.25 -9.82
N TRP A 440 22.95 14.68 -10.34
CA TRP A 440 22.79 15.97 -11.00
C TRP A 440 23.09 17.14 -10.04
N LEU A 441 22.54 17.10 -8.82
CA LEU A 441 22.78 18.14 -7.83
C LEU A 441 24.27 18.23 -7.44
N LEU A 442 24.93 17.09 -7.31
CA LEU A 442 26.39 17.04 -7.06
C LEU A 442 27.21 17.60 -8.23
N SER A 443 26.76 17.41 -9.48
CA SER A 443 27.49 17.98 -10.63
C SER A 443 27.46 19.50 -10.66
N LEU A 444 26.37 20.13 -10.19
CA LEU A 444 26.27 21.59 -10.09
C LEU A 444 27.28 22.19 -9.10
N THR A 445 27.56 21.47 -8.00
CA THR A 445 28.57 21.92 -7.01
C THR A 445 30.01 21.80 -7.54
N ASP A 446 30.28 20.81 -8.41
CA ASP A 446 31.60 20.62 -9.02
C ASP A 446 31.91 21.69 -10.09
N ASP A 447 30.94 22.09 -10.89
CA ASP A 447 31.09 23.12 -11.92
C ASP A 447 31.33 24.52 -11.30
N HIS A 448 30.62 24.80 -10.19
CA HIS A 448 30.83 26.05 -9.45
C HIS A 448 32.26 26.16 -8.88
N ASN A 449 32.83 25.08 -8.35
CA ASN A 449 34.20 25.05 -7.82
C ASN A 449 35.27 25.13 -8.92
N ARG A 450 35.00 24.67 -10.16
CA ARG A 450 35.92 24.80 -11.30
C ARG A 450 35.95 26.23 -11.86
N GLY A 451 34.79 26.93 -11.82
CA GLY A 451 34.70 28.33 -12.26
C GLY A 451 35.43 29.33 -11.37
N MET A 452 35.77 28.97 -10.12
CA MET A 452 36.52 29.81 -9.17
C MET A 452 38.03 29.51 -9.12
N ALA A 453 38.54 28.54 -9.89
CA ALA A 453 39.98 28.33 -9.97
C ALA A 453 40.66 29.47 -10.73
N PRO A 454 41.65 30.21 -10.16
CA PRO A 454 42.34 31.27 -10.86
C PRO A 454 43.02 30.74 -12.11
N PRO A 455 43.11 31.51 -13.21
CA PRO A 455 43.80 31.09 -14.41
C PRO A 455 45.23 30.74 -14.05
N GLN A 456 45.66 29.51 -14.37
CA GLN A 456 47.07 29.10 -14.21
C GLN A 456 47.90 30.02 -15.12
N GLY A 457 48.68 30.86 -14.50
CA GLY A 457 49.57 31.78 -15.20
C GLY A 457 50.54 30.97 -16.08
N THR A 458 50.51 31.24 -17.36
CA THR A 458 51.54 30.83 -18.31
C THR A 458 52.82 31.59 -17.96
N SER A 459 53.77 30.90 -17.36
CA SER A 459 55.17 31.32 -17.26
C SER A 459 56.00 30.65 -18.31
#